data_a8fc6719e38a0ed4e3303b9f38962a5a
#
_entry.id   a8fc6719e38a0ed4e3303b9f38962a5a
#
_cell.length_a   1.000
_cell.length_b   1.000
_cell.length_c   1.000
_cell.angle_alpha   90.00
_cell.angle_beta   90.00
_cell.angle_gamma   90.00
#
_symmetry.space_group_name_H-M   'P 1'
#
loop_
_entity.id
_entity.type
_entity.pdbx_description
1 polymer ?
#
loop_
_entity_poly.entity_id
_entity_poly.type
_entity_poly.pdbx_seq_one_letter_code
_entity_poly.pdbx_strand_id
1 'polypeptide(L)'
;VVSRIKVMSKLDIAEKRLPQDGRISLRIAGRAVDVRVSTMPSGHGERVVLRLLDKQAGRLDLMSLGMDLATEKKVDDLIHKPHGIILVTGPTGSGKTTTLYAALERINDNSRNIMTVEDPIEYFIDGIGQTQVNTKVQMTFARVLRAILRQDPEVVMVGEIRDLETAEIAVQASLTGHLVLSTLHTNTAAGAVTRLRDMGVEPFLLASSLLGV
;
A
#
# COMPACT_ATOMS: atom_id res chain seq x y z
N VAL A 1 3.42 -9.81 -30.85
CA VAL A 1 2.69 -9.89 -29.57
C VAL A 1 3.20 -8.81 -28.61
N VAL A 2 4.51 -8.73 -28.31
CA VAL A 2 5.10 -7.76 -27.35
C VAL A 2 4.73 -6.31 -27.69
N SER A 3 4.92 -5.87 -28.94
CA SER A 3 4.59 -4.51 -29.38
C SER A 3 3.12 -4.16 -29.12
N ARG A 4 2.19 -5.10 -29.32
CA ARG A 4 0.78 -4.87 -29.02
C ARG A 4 0.51 -4.68 -27.53
N ILE A 5 1.16 -5.48 -26.70
CA ILE A 5 1.08 -5.35 -25.24
C ILE A 5 1.64 -3.98 -24.80
N LYS A 6 2.78 -3.57 -25.35
CA LYS A 6 3.37 -2.26 -25.04
C LYS A 6 2.43 -1.11 -25.42
N VAL A 7 1.80 -1.14 -26.60
CA VAL A 7 0.80 -0.14 -27.02
C VAL A 7 -0.35 -0.08 -26.00
N MET A 8 -0.93 -1.24 -25.66
CA MET A 8 -2.07 -1.31 -24.75
C MET A 8 -1.74 -0.83 -23.35
N SER A 9 -0.50 -1.03 -22.90
CA SER A 9 -0.01 -0.59 -21.59
C SER A 9 0.65 0.79 -21.60
N LYS A 10 0.59 1.51 -22.74
CA LYS A 10 1.16 2.84 -22.95
C LYS A 10 2.68 2.90 -22.70
N LEU A 11 3.38 1.83 -23.07
CA LEU A 11 4.83 1.72 -23.01
C LEU A 11 5.48 2.12 -24.33
N ASP A 12 6.75 2.49 -24.29
CA ASP A 12 7.53 2.82 -25.48
C ASP A 12 7.86 1.53 -26.26
N ILE A 13 7.38 1.47 -27.53
CA ILE A 13 7.58 0.33 -28.40
C ILE A 13 9.01 0.27 -28.92
N ALA A 14 9.63 1.43 -29.10
CA ALA A 14 10.98 1.57 -29.66
C ALA A 14 12.07 1.20 -28.64
N GLU A 15 11.83 1.48 -27.36
CA GLU A 15 12.79 1.15 -26.29
C GLU A 15 12.70 -0.33 -25.93
N LYS A 16 13.77 -1.07 -26.23
CA LYS A 16 13.89 -2.52 -25.97
C LYS A 16 15.02 -2.89 -25.02
N ARG A 17 15.80 -1.88 -24.60
CA ARG A 17 17.02 -2.07 -23.79
C ARG A 17 16.77 -1.87 -22.30
N LEU A 18 15.68 -1.22 -21.93
CA LEU A 18 15.34 -0.88 -20.55
C LEU A 18 14.06 -1.60 -20.14
N PRO A 19 13.97 -2.02 -18.86
CA PRO A 19 12.71 -2.52 -18.29
C PRO A 19 11.64 -1.42 -18.32
N GLN A 20 10.41 -1.82 -18.59
CA GLN A 20 9.26 -0.91 -18.57
C GLN A 20 8.10 -1.54 -17.84
N ASP A 21 7.38 -0.75 -17.05
CA ASP A 21 6.18 -1.16 -16.33
C ASP A 21 4.99 -0.32 -16.77
N GLY A 22 3.86 -0.98 -16.95
CA GLY A 22 2.62 -0.36 -17.39
C GLY A 22 1.39 -1.10 -16.87
N ARG A 23 0.22 -0.57 -17.24
CA ARG A 23 -1.07 -1.12 -16.82
C ARG A 23 -2.05 -1.11 -17.99
N ILE A 24 -2.84 -2.17 -18.11
CA ILE A 24 -3.93 -2.29 -19.06
C ILE A 24 -5.21 -2.52 -18.26
N SER A 25 -6.24 -1.74 -18.50
CA SER A 25 -7.58 -1.99 -17.96
C SER A 25 -8.44 -2.65 -19.05
N LEU A 26 -8.96 -3.82 -18.77
CA LEU A 26 -9.77 -4.61 -19.69
C LEU A 26 -11.13 -4.94 -19.07
N ARG A 27 -12.12 -5.22 -19.94
CA ARG A 27 -13.34 -5.90 -19.53
C ARG A 27 -13.34 -7.31 -20.11
N ILE A 28 -13.35 -8.31 -19.23
CA ILE A 28 -13.38 -9.73 -19.59
C ILE A 28 -14.68 -10.33 -19.02
N ALA A 29 -15.53 -10.85 -19.89
CA ALA A 29 -16.83 -11.42 -19.50
C ALA A 29 -17.67 -10.48 -18.60
N GLY A 30 -17.67 -9.18 -18.89
CA GLY A 30 -18.39 -8.17 -18.12
C GLY A 30 -17.69 -7.68 -16.85
N ARG A 31 -16.59 -8.29 -16.44
CA ARG A 31 -15.80 -7.91 -15.27
C ARG A 31 -14.65 -6.96 -15.65
N ALA A 32 -14.44 -5.93 -14.84
CA ALA A 32 -13.30 -5.06 -14.98
C ALA A 32 -12.06 -5.75 -14.39
N VAL A 33 -11.06 -5.99 -15.24
CA VAL A 33 -9.78 -6.61 -14.87
C VAL A 33 -8.66 -5.64 -15.21
N ASP A 34 -7.79 -5.36 -14.26
CA ASP A 34 -6.56 -4.66 -14.52
C ASP A 34 -5.43 -5.67 -14.72
N VAL A 35 -4.58 -5.42 -15.70
CA VAL A 35 -3.41 -6.24 -16.00
C VAL A 35 -2.17 -5.37 -15.78
N ARG A 36 -1.34 -5.75 -14.84
CA ARG A 36 0.01 -5.20 -14.72
C ARG A 36 0.91 -5.84 -15.76
N VAL A 37 1.65 -5.00 -16.46
CA VAL A 37 2.58 -5.38 -17.52
C VAL A 37 3.97 -4.97 -17.08
N SER A 38 4.89 -5.92 -17.03
CA SER A 38 6.31 -5.64 -16.88
C SER A 38 7.06 -6.23 -18.07
N THR A 39 7.89 -5.41 -18.71
CA THR A 39 8.75 -5.84 -19.82
C THR A 39 10.21 -5.72 -19.42
N MET A 40 11.02 -6.68 -19.79
CA MET A 40 12.45 -6.71 -19.50
C MET A 40 13.24 -7.24 -20.69
N PRO A 41 14.38 -6.62 -21.04
CA PRO A 41 15.31 -7.18 -22.03
C PRO A 41 15.74 -8.59 -21.66
N SER A 42 15.84 -9.47 -22.66
CA SER A 42 16.31 -10.85 -22.51
C SER A 42 17.15 -11.24 -23.73
N GLY A 43 17.98 -12.27 -23.60
CA GLY A 43 18.88 -12.69 -24.66
C GLY A 43 18.21 -13.08 -25.99
N HIS A 44 16.91 -13.42 -25.98
CA HIS A 44 16.12 -13.76 -27.16
C HIS A 44 14.99 -12.77 -27.45
N GLY A 45 15.12 -11.52 -27.02
CA GLY A 45 14.12 -10.46 -27.17
C GLY A 45 13.63 -9.92 -25.84
N GLU A 46 12.39 -9.49 -25.76
CA GLU A 46 11.82 -8.96 -24.52
C GLU A 46 10.96 -10.03 -23.81
N ARG A 47 11.22 -10.21 -22.53
CA ARG A 47 10.35 -10.98 -21.64
C ARG A 47 9.22 -10.08 -21.16
N VAL A 48 7.99 -10.57 -21.21
CA VAL A 48 6.81 -9.87 -20.72
C VAL A 48 6.16 -10.68 -19.61
N VAL A 49 5.89 -10.05 -18.52
CA VAL A 49 5.12 -10.61 -17.39
C VAL A 49 3.80 -9.85 -17.30
N LEU A 50 2.70 -10.59 -17.32
CA LEU A 50 1.35 -10.09 -17.17
C LEU A 50 0.78 -10.61 -15.84
N ARG A 51 0.41 -9.68 -14.94
CA ARG A 51 -0.28 -10.03 -13.70
C ARG A 51 -1.71 -9.53 -13.77
N LEU A 52 -2.65 -10.45 -13.74
CA LEU A 52 -4.08 -10.14 -13.70
C LEU A 52 -4.49 -9.74 -12.29
N LEU A 53 -5.16 -8.60 -12.16
CA LEU A 53 -5.70 -8.09 -10.92
C LEU A 53 -7.22 -8.03 -11.06
N ASP A 54 -7.92 -8.92 -10.37
CA ASP A 54 -9.39 -8.91 -10.37
C ASP A 54 -9.88 -7.86 -9.37
N LYS A 55 -10.52 -6.81 -9.87
CA LYS A 55 -11.07 -5.70 -9.05
C LYS A 55 -12.20 -6.14 -8.10
N GLN A 56 -12.84 -7.28 -8.39
CA GLN A 56 -13.93 -7.79 -7.56
C GLN A 56 -13.46 -8.76 -6.47
N ALA A 57 -12.26 -9.35 -6.62
CA ALA A 57 -11.70 -10.27 -5.63
C ALA A 57 -11.18 -9.58 -4.36
N GLY A 58 -11.14 -8.24 -4.33
CA GLY A 58 -10.49 -7.46 -3.29
C GLY A 58 -11.39 -6.85 -2.22
N ARG A 59 -12.71 -6.85 -2.39
CA ARG A 59 -13.63 -6.31 -1.36
C ARG A 59 -13.89 -7.38 -0.31
N LEU A 60 -12.96 -7.55 0.60
CA LEU A 60 -13.09 -8.46 1.74
C LEU A 60 -13.29 -7.61 3.00
N ASP A 61 -14.41 -7.81 3.66
CA ASP A 61 -14.61 -7.35 5.03
C ASP A 61 -13.64 -8.06 5.99
N LEU A 62 -13.25 -7.43 7.08
CA LEU A 62 -12.36 -7.99 8.11
C LEU A 62 -12.80 -9.38 8.58
N MET A 63 -14.11 -9.61 8.73
CA MET A 63 -14.67 -10.93 9.07
C MET A 63 -14.36 -11.98 7.98
N SER A 64 -14.43 -11.59 6.71
CA SER A 64 -14.17 -12.48 5.58
C SER A 64 -12.70 -12.89 5.47
N LEU A 65 -11.80 -12.20 6.17
CA LEU A 65 -10.37 -12.54 6.25
C LEU A 65 -10.07 -13.71 7.22
N GLY A 66 -11.08 -14.22 7.91
CA GLY A 66 -10.93 -15.35 8.83
C GLY A 66 -10.46 -14.95 10.23
N MET A 67 -10.60 -13.69 10.62
CA MET A 67 -10.36 -13.24 11.98
C MET A 67 -11.44 -13.81 12.91
N ASP A 68 -11.05 -14.23 14.11
CA ASP A 68 -12.01 -14.52 15.18
C ASP A 68 -12.62 -13.21 15.71
N LEU A 69 -13.79 -13.31 16.32
CA LEU A 69 -14.55 -12.16 16.83
C LEU A 69 -13.75 -11.30 17.83
N ALA A 70 -12.88 -11.91 18.62
CA ALA A 70 -12.07 -11.19 19.61
C ALA A 70 -10.96 -10.38 18.95
N THR A 71 -10.34 -10.94 17.91
CA THR A 71 -9.32 -10.26 17.10
C THR A 71 -9.93 -9.17 16.25
N GLU A 72 -11.06 -9.45 15.60
CA GLU A 72 -11.79 -8.44 14.80
C GLU A 72 -12.15 -7.23 15.67
N LYS A 73 -12.70 -7.45 16.86
CA LYS A 73 -13.04 -6.35 17.78
C LYS A 73 -11.83 -5.52 18.18
N LYS A 74 -10.69 -6.15 18.43
CA LYS A 74 -9.44 -5.41 18.73
C LYS A 74 -8.97 -4.57 17.55
N VAL A 75 -9.03 -5.11 16.34
CA VAL A 75 -8.68 -4.36 15.13
C VAL A 75 -9.65 -3.20 14.92
N ASP A 76 -10.95 -3.44 15.09
CA ASP A 76 -11.97 -2.38 14.99
C ASP A 76 -11.74 -1.26 16.01
N ASP A 77 -11.45 -1.61 17.27
CA ASP A 77 -11.10 -0.63 18.31
C ASP A 77 -9.82 0.18 17.96
N LEU A 78 -8.84 -0.43 17.29
CA LEU A 78 -7.60 0.22 16.90
C LEU A 78 -7.79 1.18 15.73
N ILE A 79 -8.51 0.77 14.70
CA ILE A 79 -8.70 1.59 13.47
C ILE A 79 -9.66 2.79 13.70
N HIS A 80 -10.37 2.81 14.82
CA HIS A 80 -11.19 3.94 15.23
C HIS A 80 -10.46 4.92 16.18
N LYS A 81 -9.19 4.65 16.53
CA LYS A 81 -8.40 5.60 17.30
C LYS A 81 -8.16 6.90 16.52
N PRO A 82 -8.10 8.05 17.20
CA PRO A 82 -7.92 9.33 16.53
C PRO A 82 -6.51 9.53 15.95
N HIS A 83 -5.51 8.89 16.54
CA HIS A 83 -4.11 9.00 16.13
C HIS A 83 -3.30 7.79 16.63
N GLY A 84 -2.13 7.60 16.07
CA GLY A 84 -1.22 6.51 16.37
C GLY A 84 -0.84 5.75 15.11
N ILE A 85 -0.01 4.72 15.24
CA ILE A 85 0.43 3.89 14.13
C ILE A 85 0.03 2.43 14.35
N ILE A 86 -0.58 1.83 13.33
CA ILE A 86 -0.93 0.40 13.29
C ILE A 86 -0.10 -0.23 12.17
N LEU A 87 0.58 -1.32 12.49
CA LEU A 87 1.43 -2.03 11.55
C LEU A 87 0.87 -3.42 11.25
N VAL A 88 0.82 -3.77 9.98
CA VAL A 88 0.52 -5.13 9.53
C VAL A 88 1.80 -5.75 8.99
N THR A 89 2.23 -6.85 9.59
CA THR A 89 3.50 -7.50 9.24
C THR A 89 3.28 -8.93 8.75
N GLY A 90 4.27 -9.47 8.07
CA GLY A 90 4.25 -10.83 7.52
C GLY A 90 5.05 -10.95 6.22
N PRO A 91 5.28 -12.16 5.73
CA PRO A 91 5.96 -12.40 4.46
C PRO A 91 5.14 -11.90 3.26
N THR A 92 5.76 -11.90 2.08
CA THR A 92 5.05 -11.58 0.83
C THR A 92 3.92 -12.59 0.58
N GLY A 93 2.75 -12.08 0.19
CA GLY A 93 1.57 -12.92 -0.07
C GLY A 93 0.79 -13.34 1.19
N SER A 94 1.13 -12.85 2.39
CA SER A 94 0.42 -13.17 3.64
C SER A 94 -0.90 -12.40 3.84
N GLY A 95 -1.27 -11.51 2.90
CA GLY A 95 -2.52 -10.74 2.99
C GLY A 95 -2.39 -9.37 3.68
N LYS A 96 -1.18 -8.83 3.89
CA LYS A 96 -0.98 -7.53 4.53
C LYS A 96 -1.80 -6.40 3.86
N THR A 97 -1.66 -6.24 2.55
CA THR A 97 -2.41 -5.23 1.79
C THR A 97 -3.91 -5.48 1.86
N THR A 98 -4.33 -6.74 1.77
CA THR A 98 -5.74 -7.12 1.89
C THR A 98 -6.33 -6.73 3.24
N THR A 99 -5.57 -6.96 4.33
CA THR A 99 -5.96 -6.55 5.68
C THR A 99 -6.06 -5.03 5.81
N LEU A 100 -5.07 -4.29 5.28
CA LEU A 100 -5.11 -2.83 5.31
C LEU A 100 -6.28 -2.27 4.51
N TYR A 101 -6.56 -2.82 3.33
CA TYR A 101 -7.68 -2.37 2.50
C TYR A 101 -9.03 -2.66 3.17
N ALA A 102 -9.20 -3.83 3.79
CA ALA A 102 -10.38 -4.15 4.56
C ALA A 102 -10.57 -3.19 5.76
N ALA A 103 -9.47 -2.83 6.44
CA ALA A 103 -9.49 -1.83 7.51
C ALA A 103 -9.89 -0.45 6.99
N LEU A 104 -9.35 -0.02 5.85
CA LEU A 104 -9.70 1.26 5.23
C LEU A 104 -11.17 1.29 4.80
N GLU A 105 -11.67 0.24 4.15
CA GLU A 105 -13.09 0.15 3.76
C GLU A 105 -14.02 0.20 4.98
N ARG A 106 -13.62 -0.42 6.10
CA ARG A 106 -14.38 -0.41 7.36
C ARG A 106 -14.56 0.98 7.96
N ILE A 107 -13.56 1.85 7.86
CA ILE A 107 -13.58 3.21 8.41
C ILE A 107 -13.94 4.28 7.37
N ASN A 108 -14.19 3.89 6.13
CA ASN A 108 -14.52 4.79 5.02
C ASN A 108 -16.03 5.06 4.98
N ASP A 109 -16.50 5.90 5.88
CA ASP A 109 -17.89 6.32 6.02
C ASP A 109 -18.15 7.73 5.43
N ASN A 110 -17.18 8.26 4.67
CA ASN A 110 -17.16 9.62 4.12
C ASN A 110 -17.10 10.74 5.17
N SER A 111 -16.92 10.44 6.44
CA SER A 111 -16.73 11.44 7.49
C SER A 111 -15.25 11.81 7.69
N ARG A 112 -14.33 10.97 7.21
CA ARG A 112 -12.88 11.11 7.37
C ARG A 112 -12.20 11.30 6.02
N ASN A 113 -11.20 12.19 5.98
CA ASN A 113 -10.30 12.29 4.84
C ASN A 113 -9.24 11.21 4.93
N ILE A 114 -9.38 10.16 4.12
CA ILE A 114 -8.48 9.01 4.07
C ILE A 114 -7.60 9.13 2.83
N MET A 115 -6.30 9.11 3.02
CA MET A 115 -5.34 9.18 1.91
C MET A 115 -4.30 8.07 1.99
N THR A 116 -3.85 7.60 0.82
CA THR A 116 -2.85 6.53 0.75
C THR A 116 -1.67 6.89 -0.14
N VAL A 117 -0.52 6.27 0.14
CA VAL A 117 0.63 6.20 -0.76
C VAL A 117 1.04 4.75 -0.93
N GLU A 118 1.10 4.27 -2.19
CA GLU A 118 1.21 2.85 -2.51
C GLU A 118 2.19 2.58 -3.66
N ASP A 119 2.77 1.39 -3.69
CA ASP A 119 3.67 0.95 -4.75
C ASP A 119 3.43 -0.53 -5.12
N PRO A 120 2.44 -0.76 -5.98
CA PRO A 120 1.43 0.14 -6.54
C PRO A 120 0.09 0.07 -5.82
N ILE A 121 -0.88 0.88 -6.28
CA ILE A 121 -2.29 0.72 -5.94
C ILE A 121 -2.79 -0.61 -6.50
N GLU A 122 -3.33 -1.49 -5.64
CA GLU A 122 -3.86 -2.79 -6.07
C GLU A 122 -5.25 -2.63 -6.72
N TYR A 123 -6.16 -1.93 -6.07
CA TYR A 123 -7.43 -1.49 -6.66
C TYR A 123 -7.88 -0.17 -6.04
N PHE A 124 -8.75 0.55 -6.74
CA PHE A 124 -9.27 1.82 -6.24
C PHE A 124 -10.45 1.59 -5.30
N ILE A 125 -10.45 2.34 -4.19
CA ILE A 125 -11.54 2.39 -3.21
C ILE A 125 -12.21 3.76 -3.37
N ASP A 126 -13.52 3.76 -3.62
CA ASP A 126 -14.28 5.00 -3.75
C ASP A 126 -14.24 5.79 -2.42
N GLY A 127 -14.04 7.10 -2.50
CA GLY A 127 -13.96 7.97 -1.32
C GLY A 127 -12.57 8.07 -0.68
N ILE A 128 -11.57 7.33 -1.15
CA ILE A 128 -10.18 7.37 -0.65
C ILE A 128 -9.26 8.04 -1.67
N GLY A 129 -8.44 8.97 -1.22
CA GLY A 129 -7.41 9.63 -2.02
C GLY A 129 -6.17 8.76 -2.17
N GLN A 130 -6.11 7.89 -3.19
CA GLN A 130 -4.99 6.96 -3.40
C GLN A 130 -3.93 7.53 -4.35
N THR A 131 -2.68 7.57 -3.90
CA THR A 131 -1.54 8.06 -4.69
C THR A 131 -0.52 6.96 -4.89
N GLN A 132 -0.10 6.74 -6.13
CA GLN A 132 0.92 5.76 -6.47
C GLN A 132 2.31 6.39 -6.52
N VAL A 133 3.29 5.70 -5.96
CA VAL A 133 4.72 6.02 -6.11
C VAL A 133 5.10 6.03 -7.59
N ASN A 134 5.91 7.02 -7.98
CA ASN A 134 6.47 7.12 -9.33
C ASN A 134 7.91 7.63 -9.27
N THR A 135 8.84 6.69 -9.26
CA THR A 135 10.28 6.99 -9.14
C THR A 135 10.84 7.77 -10.33
N LYS A 136 10.22 7.68 -11.53
CA LYS A 136 10.65 8.41 -12.72
C LYS A 136 10.56 9.93 -12.54
N VAL A 137 9.62 10.39 -11.72
CA VAL A 137 9.43 11.81 -11.37
C VAL A 137 9.76 12.09 -9.90
N GLN A 138 10.54 11.20 -9.28
CA GLN A 138 10.97 11.31 -7.89
C GLN A 138 9.83 11.37 -6.86
N MET A 139 8.66 10.83 -7.20
CA MET A 139 7.57 10.64 -6.24
C MET A 139 7.81 9.36 -5.43
N THR A 140 8.64 9.49 -4.39
CA THR A 140 8.93 8.43 -3.41
C THR A 140 7.86 8.35 -2.32
N PHE A 141 7.85 7.29 -1.52
CA PHE A 141 6.97 7.18 -0.34
C PHE A 141 7.09 8.39 0.57
N ALA A 142 8.29 8.77 0.96
CA ALA A 142 8.55 9.91 1.85
C ALA A 142 8.04 11.23 1.27
N ARG A 143 8.31 11.49 0.00
CA ARG A 143 7.89 12.72 -0.68
C ARG A 143 6.38 12.84 -0.79
N VAL A 144 5.72 11.75 -1.19
CA VAL A 144 4.25 11.70 -1.31
C VAL A 144 3.61 11.81 0.07
N LEU A 145 4.13 11.11 1.07
CA LEU A 145 3.61 11.16 2.44
C LEU A 145 3.65 12.59 3.01
N ARG A 146 4.77 13.31 2.82
CA ARG A 146 4.85 14.74 3.19
C ARG A 146 3.82 15.60 2.46
N ALA A 147 3.51 15.29 1.21
CA ALA A 147 2.50 16.01 0.46
C ALA A 147 1.08 15.70 0.97
N ILE A 148 0.79 14.44 1.25
CA ILE A 148 -0.48 13.98 1.81
C ILE A 148 -0.77 14.67 3.15
N LEU A 149 0.21 14.77 4.04
CA LEU A 149 0.05 15.42 5.36
C LEU A 149 -0.31 16.90 5.28
N ARG A 150 -0.14 17.55 4.13
CA ARG A 150 -0.61 18.93 3.88
C ARG A 150 -2.01 19.01 3.27
N GLN A 151 -2.67 17.88 3.10
CA GLN A 151 -4.04 17.77 2.55
C GLN A 151 -5.08 17.49 3.65
N ASP A 152 -4.70 17.73 4.90
CA ASP A 152 -5.58 17.59 6.08
C ASP A 152 -6.22 16.19 6.23
N PRO A 153 -5.43 15.09 6.13
CA PRO A 153 -5.97 13.76 6.29
C PRO A 153 -6.17 13.40 7.76
N GLU A 154 -7.24 12.71 8.11
CA GLU A 154 -7.38 12.07 9.43
C GLU A 154 -6.72 10.70 9.46
N VAL A 155 -6.76 9.98 8.34
CA VAL A 155 -6.18 8.64 8.20
C VAL A 155 -5.23 8.61 7.02
N VAL A 156 -4.03 8.08 7.25
CA VAL A 156 -3.01 7.92 6.23
C VAL A 156 -2.56 6.47 6.15
N MET A 157 -2.63 5.85 4.97
CA MET A 157 -2.05 4.54 4.75
C MET A 157 -0.77 4.66 3.91
N VAL A 158 0.32 4.15 4.46
CA VAL A 158 1.59 3.98 3.77
C VAL A 158 1.74 2.51 3.40
N GLY A 159 1.71 2.20 2.12
CA GLY A 159 1.71 0.82 1.62
C GLY A 159 2.81 -0.04 2.27
N GLU A 160 3.99 0.52 2.44
CA GLU A 160 5.07 -0.10 3.22
C GLU A 160 6.11 0.93 3.70
N ILE A 161 6.79 0.61 4.79
CA ILE A 161 7.94 1.36 5.30
C ILE A 161 9.20 0.58 4.98
N ARG A 162 10.07 1.15 4.11
CA ARG A 162 11.33 0.55 3.67
C ARG A 162 12.58 1.23 4.22
N ASP A 163 12.46 2.48 4.60
CA ASP A 163 13.59 3.36 4.96
C ASP A 163 13.26 4.24 6.17
N LEU A 164 14.32 4.78 6.77
CA LEU A 164 14.21 5.64 7.96
C LEU A 164 13.40 6.89 7.69
N GLU A 165 13.59 7.53 6.54
CA GLU A 165 12.90 8.79 6.22
C GLU A 165 11.38 8.60 6.22
N THR A 166 10.88 7.55 5.55
CA THR A 166 9.46 7.20 5.55
C THR A 166 8.96 6.84 6.95
N ALA A 167 9.75 6.08 7.71
CA ALA A 167 9.43 5.69 9.08
C ALA A 167 9.28 6.91 10.00
N GLU A 168 10.22 7.85 9.96
CA GLU A 168 10.19 9.06 10.78
C GLU A 168 8.96 9.93 10.47
N ILE A 169 8.64 10.12 9.18
CA ILE A 169 7.47 10.91 8.79
C ILE A 169 6.17 10.24 9.27
N ALA A 170 6.07 8.91 9.13
CA ALA A 170 4.91 8.15 9.58
C ALA A 170 4.72 8.22 11.10
N VAL A 171 5.80 8.08 11.87
CA VAL A 171 5.79 8.20 13.32
C VAL A 171 5.43 9.62 13.74
N GLN A 172 6.02 10.64 13.14
CA GLN A 172 5.69 12.04 13.44
C GLN A 172 4.22 12.34 13.13
N ALA A 173 3.70 11.89 12.00
CA ALA A 173 2.29 12.02 11.65
C ALA A 173 1.38 11.42 12.74
N SER A 174 1.72 10.21 13.22
CA SER A 174 0.97 9.52 14.26
C SER A 174 0.98 10.25 15.62
N LEU A 175 2.03 10.99 15.91
CA LEU A 175 2.15 11.81 17.13
C LEU A 175 1.46 13.18 17.01
N THR A 176 1.22 13.63 15.78
CA THR A 176 0.61 14.94 15.50
C THR A 176 -0.88 14.88 15.13
N GLY A 177 -1.54 13.79 15.46
CA GLY A 177 -3.00 13.69 15.36
C GLY A 177 -3.54 12.86 14.19
N HIS A 178 -2.67 12.14 13.46
CA HIS A 178 -3.09 11.29 12.34
C HIS A 178 -3.10 9.82 12.74
N LEU A 179 -4.09 9.06 12.28
CA LEU A 179 -4.05 7.61 12.33
C LEU A 179 -3.25 7.11 11.12
N VAL A 180 -2.14 6.41 11.38
CA VAL A 180 -1.27 5.87 10.34
C VAL A 180 -1.39 4.36 10.28
N LEU A 181 -1.65 3.83 9.10
CA LEU A 181 -1.68 2.40 8.80
C LEU A 181 -0.51 2.07 7.88
N SER A 182 0.26 1.03 8.17
CA SER A 182 1.37 0.64 7.27
C SER A 182 1.72 -0.84 7.34
N THR A 183 2.61 -1.27 6.43
CA THR A 183 3.16 -2.62 6.47
C THR A 183 4.67 -2.62 6.69
N LEU A 184 5.12 -3.72 7.25
CA LEU A 184 6.53 -4.11 7.34
C LEU A 184 6.70 -5.55 6.90
N HIS A 185 7.88 -5.85 6.33
CA HIS A 185 8.25 -7.21 5.96
C HIS A 185 9.03 -7.87 7.10
N THR A 186 8.34 -8.27 8.15
CA THR A 186 8.90 -9.06 9.26
C THR A 186 7.99 -10.26 9.55
N ASN A 187 8.55 -11.32 10.08
CA ASN A 187 7.79 -12.57 10.30
C ASN A 187 6.99 -12.55 11.61
N THR A 188 7.29 -11.64 12.51
CA THR A 188 6.64 -11.53 13.82
C THR A 188 6.32 -10.09 14.17
N ALA A 189 5.32 -9.87 15.00
CA ALA A 189 4.94 -8.55 15.51
C ALA A 189 6.11 -7.91 16.30
N ALA A 190 6.79 -8.66 17.17
CA ALA A 190 7.98 -8.18 17.88
C ALA A 190 9.11 -7.80 16.92
N GLY A 191 9.27 -8.55 15.81
CA GLY A 191 10.23 -8.25 14.76
C GLY A 191 9.98 -6.90 14.08
N ALA A 192 8.73 -6.45 14.01
CA ALA A 192 8.40 -5.13 13.46
C ALA A 192 9.00 -4.00 14.30
N VAL A 193 8.91 -4.08 15.62
CA VAL A 193 9.52 -3.12 16.54
C VAL A 193 11.04 -3.11 16.40
N THR A 194 11.66 -4.30 16.38
CA THR A 194 13.11 -4.44 16.16
C THR A 194 13.51 -3.82 14.82
N ARG A 195 12.76 -4.10 13.76
CA ARG A 195 13.05 -3.58 12.42
C ARG A 195 13.02 -2.05 12.36
N LEU A 196 12.03 -1.40 12.99
CA LEU A 196 11.97 0.05 13.05
C LEU A 196 13.13 0.66 13.85
N ARG A 197 13.54 0.01 14.94
CA ARG A 197 14.73 0.41 15.71
C ARG A 197 16.01 0.26 14.88
N ASP A 198 16.15 -0.83 14.16
CA ASP A 198 17.31 -1.09 13.28
C ASP A 198 17.39 -0.08 12.13
N MET A 199 16.24 0.45 11.67
CA MET A 199 16.19 1.56 10.72
C MET A 199 16.66 2.88 11.35
N GLY A 200 16.68 3.01 12.67
CA GLY A 200 17.10 4.20 13.39
C GLY A 200 15.98 4.98 14.09
N VAL A 201 14.75 4.44 14.12
CA VAL A 201 13.65 5.09 14.83
C VAL A 201 13.87 4.99 16.34
N GLU A 202 13.78 6.13 17.02
CA GLU A 202 13.99 6.21 18.46
C GLU A 202 12.94 5.41 19.26
N PRO A 203 13.34 4.56 20.22
CA PRO A 203 12.43 3.69 20.95
C PRO A 203 11.29 4.42 21.67
N PHE A 204 11.53 5.60 22.20
CA PHE A 204 10.51 6.39 22.92
C PHE A 204 9.43 6.91 21.98
N LEU A 205 9.77 7.20 20.72
CA LEU A 205 8.79 7.60 19.69
C LEU A 205 7.89 6.43 19.31
N LEU A 206 8.45 5.22 19.18
CA LEU A 206 7.67 4.01 18.95
C LEU A 206 6.74 3.70 20.12
N ALA A 207 7.23 3.79 21.34
CA ALA A 207 6.43 3.55 22.54
C ALA A 207 5.23 4.52 22.67
N SER A 208 5.39 5.75 22.18
CA SER A 208 4.36 6.78 22.24
C SER A 208 3.37 6.74 21.06
N SER A 209 3.74 6.12 19.95
CA SER A 209 2.97 6.15 18.70
C SER A 209 2.33 4.81 18.32
N LEU A 210 2.95 3.67 18.68
CA LEU A 210 2.53 2.34 18.24
C LEU A 210 1.29 1.88 19.00
N LEU A 211 0.18 1.69 18.27
CA LEU A 211 -1.09 1.19 18.80
C LEU A 211 -1.18 -0.34 18.74
N GLY A 212 -0.64 -0.94 17.67
CA GLY A 212 -0.71 -2.37 17.45
C GLY A 212 0.14 -2.85 16.29
N VAL A 213 0.47 -4.13 16.31
CA VAL A 213 1.15 -4.85 15.24
C VAL A 213 0.43 -6.18 15.00
#